data_8af1b7af9984ae7996f2f13cb217d20c
#
_entry.id   8af1b7af9984ae7996f2f13cb217d20c
#
_cell.length_a   1.000
_cell.length_b   1.000
_cell.length_c   1.000
_cell.angle_alpha   90.00
_cell.angle_beta   90.00
_cell.angle_gamma   90.00
#
_symmetry.space_group_name_H-M   'P 1'
#
loop_
_entity.id
_entity.type
_entity.pdbx_description
1 polymer ?
#
loop_
_entity_poly.entity_id
_entity_poly.type
_entity_poly.pdbx_seq_one_letter_code
_entity_poly.pdbx_strand_id
1 'polypeptide(L)'
;MKKLLLLLAILSLQCSKSQDSNNVSLKTNKMLTLINQQRQKGCNCGNTYYKAVPPLKWNATLEKVAKAHSDDMRRRNTMTHYGKNGETPGNRLNKAGYKWSTWAENVAMGQQNEEEVMKSWLKSSGHCANIMNPDVTEVGVARSGTYWTQLFATPSKP
;
A
#
# COMPACT_ATOMS: atom_id res chain seq x y z
N MET A 1 19.37 64.40 22.71
CA MET A 1 19.43 63.00 23.17
C MET A 1 18.33 62.20 22.43
N LYS A 2 18.67 61.55 21.30
CA LYS A 2 17.72 60.80 20.49
C LYS A 2 17.85 59.33 20.90
N LYS A 3 16.77 58.75 21.43
CA LYS A 3 16.69 57.32 21.72
C LYS A 3 16.33 56.56 20.46
N LEU A 4 17.25 55.72 20.03
CA LEU A 4 17.06 54.77 18.90
C LEU A 4 16.36 53.51 19.42
N LEU A 5 15.11 53.29 19.01
CA LEU A 5 14.39 52.01 19.26
C LEU A 5 14.82 50.99 18.21
N LEU A 6 15.52 49.92 18.65
CA LEU A 6 15.75 48.72 17.85
C LEU A 6 14.51 47.86 17.89
N LEU A 7 13.80 47.72 16.74
CA LEU A 7 12.80 46.69 16.54
C LEU A 7 13.51 45.36 16.20
N LEU A 8 13.48 44.40 17.12
CA LEU A 8 13.84 43.02 16.81
C LEU A 8 12.65 42.36 16.07
N ALA A 9 12.83 42.09 14.78
CA ALA A 9 11.92 41.24 14.02
C ALA A 9 12.21 39.79 14.40
N ILE A 10 11.29 39.17 15.15
CA ILE A 10 11.30 37.71 15.40
C ILE A 10 10.73 37.03 14.16
N LEU A 11 11.61 36.47 13.34
CA LEU A 11 11.23 35.64 12.22
C LEU A 11 10.82 34.26 12.75
N SER A 12 9.51 34.03 12.89
CA SER A 12 8.98 32.73 13.28
C SER A 12 9.18 31.73 12.14
N LEU A 13 10.08 30.77 12.34
CA LEU A 13 10.30 29.63 11.46
C LEU A 13 9.09 28.69 11.57
N GLN A 14 8.10 28.90 10.72
CA GLN A 14 6.99 27.94 10.60
C GLN A 14 7.47 26.73 9.84
N CYS A 15 7.71 25.64 10.58
CA CYS A 15 8.07 24.34 10.07
C CYS A 15 6.92 23.80 9.21
N SER A 16 7.15 23.67 7.91
CA SER A 16 6.20 23.16 6.92
C SER A 16 5.96 21.66 7.10
N LYS A 17 5.01 21.26 7.96
CA LYS A 17 4.51 19.90 8.11
C LYS A 17 3.39 19.52 7.12
N SER A 18 2.98 20.42 6.24
CA SER A 18 1.79 20.19 5.38
C SER A 18 2.07 19.53 4.03
N GLN A 19 3.32 19.44 3.58
CA GLN A 19 3.62 18.87 2.25
C GLN A 19 3.69 17.35 2.23
N ASP A 20 4.11 16.69 3.33
CA ASP A 20 4.25 15.24 3.34
C ASP A 20 2.90 14.50 3.42
N SER A 21 1.92 15.04 4.15
CA SER A 21 0.59 14.43 4.27
C SER A 21 -0.19 14.47 2.94
N ASN A 22 -0.07 15.55 2.17
CA ASN A 22 -0.72 15.67 0.87
C ASN A 22 -0.10 14.73 -0.18
N ASN A 23 1.22 14.53 -0.15
CA ASN A 23 1.92 13.65 -1.09
C ASN A 23 1.61 12.16 -0.82
N VAL A 24 1.50 11.76 0.45
CA VAL A 24 1.07 10.39 0.83
C VAL A 24 -0.38 10.14 0.42
N SER A 25 -1.28 11.09 0.63
CA SER A 25 -2.70 10.98 0.24
C SER A 25 -2.88 10.86 -1.27
N LEU A 26 -2.13 11.63 -2.07
CA LEU A 26 -2.19 11.56 -3.53
C LEU A 26 -1.68 10.21 -4.08
N LYS A 27 -0.60 9.66 -3.53
CA LYS A 27 -0.07 8.34 -3.92
C LYS A 27 -1.01 7.20 -3.55
N THR A 28 -1.61 7.27 -2.37
CA THR A 28 -2.62 6.32 -1.91
C THR A 28 -3.82 6.31 -2.86
N ASN A 29 -4.32 7.48 -3.22
CA ASN A 29 -5.44 7.63 -4.15
C ASN A 29 -5.12 7.07 -5.54
N LYS A 30 -3.89 7.27 -6.06
CA LYS A 30 -3.48 6.77 -7.37
C LYS A 30 -3.47 5.25 -7.43
N MET A 31 -2.83 4.59 -6.46
CA MET A 31 -2.80 3.12 -6.41
C MET A 31 -4.20 2.53 -6.26
N LEU A 32 -5.02 3.06 -5.36
CA LEU A 32 -6.41 2.63 -5.20
C LEU A 32 -7.22 2.83 -6.48
N THR A 33 -7.01 3.94 -7.18
CA THR A 33 -7.66 4.22 -8.46
C THR A 33 -7.29 3.17 -9.51
N LEU A 34 -6.02 2.84 -9.67
CA LEU A 34 -5.56 1.83 -10.63
C LEU A 34 -6.14 0.44 -10.33
N ILE A 35 -6.16 0.04 -9.05
CA ILE A 35 -6.75 -1.22 -8.61
C ILE A 35 -8.23 -1.27 -8.95
N ASN A 36 -8.99 -0.24 -8.56
CA ASN A 36 -10.44 -0.22 -8.73
C ASN A 36 -10.87 -0.07 -10.19
N GLN A 37 -10.13 0.64 -11.01
CA GLN A 37 -10.34 0.67 -12.46
C GLN A 37 -10.19 -0.72 -13.08
N GLN A 38 -9.19 -1.51 -12.64
CA GLN A 38 -9.02 -2.87 -13.12
C GLN A 38 -10.15 -3.78 -12.65
N ARG A 39 -10.54 -3.70 -11.38
CA ARG A 39 -11.61 -4.50 -10.80
C ARG A 39 -12.96 -4.25 -11.48
N GLN A 40 -13.24 -3.01 -11.87
CA GLN A 40 -14.48 -2.64 -12.59
C GLN A 40 -14.56 -3.17 -14.03
N LYS A 41 -13.42 -3.41 -14.68
CA LYS A 41 -13.37 -3.86 -16.07
C LYS A 41 -13.40 -5.38 -16.24
N GLY A 42 -12.94 -6.11 -15.23
CA GLY A 42 -12.58 -7.51 -15.39
C GLY A 42 -11.31 -7.67 -16.24
N CYS A 43 -10.74 -8.86 -16.29
CA CYS A 43 -9.59 -9.18 -17.13
C CYS A 43 -9.30 -10.68 -17.18
N ASN A 44 -8.42 -11.07 -18.11
CA ASN A 44 -7.79 -12.37 -18.09
C ASN A 44 -6.58 -12.37 -17.16
N CYS A 45 -6.58 -13.26 -16.17
CA CYS A 45 -5.44 -13.57 -15.33
C CYS A 45 -4.83 -14.90 -15.83
N GLY A 46 -3.83 -14.81 -16.69
CA GLY A 46 -3.39 -15.96 -17.47
C GLY A 46 -4.51 -16.44 -18.40
N ASN A 47 -4.87 -17.73 -18.29
CA ASN A 47 -5.93 -18.35 -19.10
C ASN A 47 -7.34 -18.25 -18.47
N THR A 48 -7.48 -17.64 -17.29
CA THR A 48 -8.78 -17.55 -16.59
C THR A 48 -9.32 -16.13 -16.67
N TYR A 49 -10.55 -15.99 -17.17
CA TYR A 49 -11.24 -14.70 -17.17
C TYR A 49 -11.88 -14.43 -15.79
N TYR A 50 -11.58 -13.28 -15.23
CA TYR A 50 -12.19 -12.73 -14.03
C TYR A 50 -13.14 -11.61 -14.43
N LYS A 51 -14.43 -11.79 -14.13
CA LYS A 51 -15.44 -10.73 -14.35
C LYS A 51 -15.19 -9.53 -13.44
N ALA A 52 -15.84 -8.42 -13.75
CA ALA A 52 -15.87 -7.23 -12.89
C ALA A 52 -16.31 -7.59 -11.45
N VAL A 53 -15.63 -6.97 -10.46
CA VAL A 53 -15.88 -7.17 -9.02
C VAL A 53 -15.96 -5.82 -8.31
N PRO A 54 -16.59 -5.75 -7.12
CA PRO A 54 -16.74 -4.49 -6.37
C PRO A 54 -15.40 -3.82 -6.09
N PRO A 55 -15.38 -2.47 -6.02
CA PRO A 55 -14.19 -1.71 -5.68
C PRO A 55 -13.76 -1.97 -4.23
N LEU A 56 -12.46 -1.89 -3.98
CA LEU A 56 -11.86 -1.99 -2.65
C LEU A 56 -11.84 -0.62 -1.96
N LYS A 57 -11.84 -0.66 -0.63
CA LYS A 57 -11.57 0.50 0.23
C LYS A 57 -10.10 0.49 0.66
N TRP A 58 -9.51 1.68 0.77
CA TRP A 58 -8.19 1.80 1.37
C TRP A 58 -8.26 1.59 2.88
N ASN A 59 -7.30 0.82 3.42
CA ASN A 59 -7.21 0.59 4.85
C ASN A 59 -5.80 0.92 5.35
N ALA A 60 -5.71 1.89 6.27
CA ALA A 60 -4.45 2.37 6.81
C ALA A 60 -3.68 1.31 7.63
N THR A 61 -4.39 0.37 8.26
CA THR A 61 -3.72 -0.74 8.97
C THR A 61 -3.07 -1.69 7.98
N LEU A 62 -3.74 -2.03 6.87
CA LEU A 62 -3.16 -2.84 5.80
C LEU A 62 -1.95 -2.15 5.17
N GLU A 63 -2.03 -0.84 4.91
CA GLU A 63 -0.90 -0.05 4.42
C GLU A 63 0.30 -0.09 5.38
N LYS A 64 0.07 0.11 6.68
CA LYS A 64 1.11 0.03 7.71
C LYS A 64 1.78 -1.34 7.74
N VAL A 65 1.00 -2.42 7.66
CA VAL A 65 1.53 -3.80 7.61
C VAL A 65 2.31 -4.05 6.32
N ALA A 66 1.80 -3.59 5.18
CA ALA A 66 2.48 -3.66 3.89
C ALA A 66 3.81 -2.89 3.92
N LYS A 67 3.82 -1.68 4.53
CA LYS A 67 5.06 -0.87 4.68
C LYS A 67 6.10 -1.59 5.52
N ALA A 68 5.71 -2.15 6.66
CA ALA A 68 6.61 -2.89 7.52
C ALA A 68 7.23 -4.11 6.80
N HIS A 69 6.43 -4.80 5.98
CA HIS A 69 6.93 -5.94 5.19
C HIS A 69 7.86 -5.50 4.04
N SER A 70 7.54 -4.43 3.33
CA SER A 70 8.44 -3.86 2.31
C SER A 70 9.76 -3.40 2.92
N ASP A 71 9.74 -2.81 4.13
CA ASP A 71 10.96 -2.44 4.87
C ASP A 71 11.76 -3.69 5.29
N ASP A 72 11.10 -4.76 5.71
CA ASP A 72 11.75 -6.02 6.06
C ASP A 72 12.41 -6.67 4.85
N MET A 73 11.71 -6.77 3.71
CA MET A 73 12.27 -7.27 2.44
C MET A 73 13.50 -6.46 2.01
N ARG A 74 13.41 -5.13 2.11
CA ARG A 74 14.53 -4.23 1.77
C ARG A 74 15.73 -4.46 2.68
N ARG A 75 15.54 -4.54 4.01
CA ARG A 75 16.64 -4.78 4.97
C ARG A 75 17.34 -6.12 4.72
N ARG A 76 16.56 -7.15 4.36
CA ARG A 76 17.09 -8.49 4.08
C ARG A 76 17.55 -8.69 2.64
N ASN A 77 17.34 -7.68 1.79
CA ASN A 77 17.56 -7.76 0.33
C ASN A 77 16.93 -9.03 -0.29
N THR A 78 15.71 -9.35 0.09
CA THR A 78 15.02 -10.58 -0.31
C THR A 78 13.54 -10.31 -0.55
N MET A 79 13.06 -10.60 -1.78
CA MET A 79 11.64 -10.56 -2.12
C MET A 79 10.97 -11.89 -1.72
N THR A 80 10.03 -11.83 -0.80
CA THR A 80 9.34 -13.00 -0.24
C THR A 80 8.03 -12.59 0.43
N HIS A 81 7.10 -13.52 0.57
CA HIS A 81 5.89 -13.35 1.37
C HIS A 81 6.14 -13.53 2.90
N TYR A 82 7.25 -14.13 3.28
CA TYR A 82 7.54 -14.45 4.67
C TYR A 82 8.39 -13.38 5.34
N GLY A 83 7.97 -12.93 6.51
CA GLY A 83 8.76 -12.07 7.38
C GLY A 83 9.97 -12.79 7.99
N LYS A 84 10.83 -12.05 8.74
CA LYS A 84 12.09 -12.56 9.32
C LYS A 84 11.88 -13.83 10.09
N ASN A 85 10.97 -14.26 10.71
CA ASN A 85 10.81 -15.51 11.47
C ASN A 85 9.76 -16.44 10.86
N GLY A 86 9.60 -16.43 9.54
CA GLY A 86 8.59 -17.21 8.84
C GLY A 86 7.17 -16.63 8.99
N GLU A 87 7.02 -15.39 9.43
CA GLU A 87 5.72 -14.75 9.59
C GLU A 87 4.98 -14.67 8.25
N THR A 88 3.76 -15.21 8.24
CA THR A 88 2.84 -15.08 7.11
C THR A 88 2.18 -13.69 7.07
N PRO A 89 1.59 -13.26 5.94
CA PRO A 89 0.78 -12.04 5.90
C PRO A 89 -0.33 -12.03 6.96
N GLY A 90 -1.04 -13.15 7.15
CA GLY A 90 -2.07 -13.28 8.18
C GLY A 90 -1.54 -13.10 9.61
N ASN A 91 -0.32 -13.61 9.91
CA ASN A 91 0.31 -13.37 11.21
C ASN A 91 0.61 -11.87 11.42
N ARG A 92 1.10 -11.19 10.39
CA ARG A 92 1.38 -9.75 10.46
C ARG A 92 0.09 -8.93 10.67
N LEU A 93 -1.01 -9.30 10.01
CA LEU A 93 -2.33 -8.69 10.22
C LEU A 93 -2.80 -8.87 11.66
N ASN A 94 -2.74 -10.09 12.20
CA ASN A 94 -3.14 -10.37 13.58
C ASN A 94 -2.32 -9.55 14.59
N LYS A 95 -1.01 -9.45 14.41
CA LYS A 95 -0.13 -8.61 15.26
C LYS A 95 -0.47 -7.13 15.20
N ALA A 96 -0.96 -6.66 14.05
CA ALA A 96 -1.44 -5.30 13.89
C ALA A 96 -2.85 -5.05 14.43
N GLY A 97 -3.47 -6.06 15.04
CA GLY A 97 -4.84 -5.99 15.59
C GLY A 97 -5.94 -6.08 14.53
N TYR A 98 -5.60 -6.38 13.27
CA TYR A 98 -6.58 -6.54 12.21
C TYR A 98 -7.14 -7.98 12.22
N LYS A 99 -8.39 -8.13 12.61
CA LYS A 99 -9.11 -9.41 12.54
C LYS A 99 -9.66 -9.59 11.14
N TRP A 100 -9.34 -10.69 10.49
CA TRP A 100 -9.68 -10.95 9.09
C TRP A 100 -10.45 -12.27 8.93
N SER A 101 -11.30 -12.33 7.92
CA SER A 101 -11.93 -13.56 7.41
C SER A 101 -11.18 -14.14 6.21
N THR A 102 -10.60 -13.26 5.38
CA THR A 102 -9.74 -13.65 4.25
C THR A 102 -8.66 -12.59 4.03
N TRP A 103 -7.55 -13.00 3.43
CA TRP A 103 -6.48 -12.12 3.01
C TRP A 103 -5.77 -12.65 1.76
N ALA A 104 -5.08 -11.77 1.05
CA ALA A 104 -4.17 -12.09 -0.03
C ALA A 104 -3.02 -11.07 -0.06
N GLU A 105 -1.88 -11.44 -0.63
CA GLU A 105 -0.73 -10.55 -0.75
C GLU A 105 -0.07 -10.67 -2.11
N ASN A 106 0.32 -9.53 -2.67
CA ASN A 106 1.22 -9.42 -3.80
C ASN A 106 2.50 -8.73 -3.35
N VAL A 107 3.64 -9.24 -3.74
CA VAL A 107 4.94 -8.59 -3.57
C VAL A 107 5.59 -8.37 -4.93
N ALA A 108 6.43 -7.34 -5.02
CA ALA A 108 7.22 -7.06 -6.23
C ALA A 108 8.52 -6.35 -5.88
N MET A 109 9.47 -6.36 -6.82
CA MET A 109 10.75 -5.68 -6.67
C MET A 109 11.21 -5.09 -8.02
N GLY A 110 11.71 -3.86 -7.99
CA GLY A 110 12.33 -3.21 -9.14
C GLY A 110 11.51 -2.09 -9.78
N GLN A 111 10.19 -2.10 -9.64
CA GLN A 111 9.31 -1.12 -10.28
C GLN A 111 9.46 0.27 -9.64
N GLN A 112 9.44 1.31 -10.47
CA GLN A 112 9.74 2.67 -10.04
C GLN A 112 8.49 3.47 -9.63
N ASN A 113 7.31 3.07 -10.08
CA ASN A 113 6.05 3.77 -9.84
C ASN A 113 4.86 2.79 -9.76
N GLU A 114 3.69 3.34 -9.44
CA GLU A 114 2.46 2.58 -9.24
C GLU A 114 1.96 1.91 -10.52
N GLU A 115 2.11 2.56 -11.68
CA GLU A 115 1.70 1.99 -12.96
C GLU A 115 2.54 0.78 -13.35
N GLU A 116 3.84 0.89 -13.16
CA GLU A 116 4.77 -0.21 -13.48
C GLU A 116 4.50 -1.43 -12.60
N VAL A 117 4.33 -1.24 -11.27
CA VAL A 117 4.07 -2.36 -10.37
C VAL A 117 2.70 -2.98 -10.63
N MET A 118 1.68 -2.15 -10.88
CA MET A 118 0.34 -2.65 -11.22
C MET A 118 0.36 -3.46 -12.52
N LYS A 119 1.03 -2.97 -13.57
CA LYS A 119 1.23 -3.69 -14.82
C LYS A 119 1.99 -5.01 -14.62
N SER A 120 3.00 -5.03 -13.74
CA SER A 120 3.75 -6.24 -13.41
C SER A 120 2.87 -7.27 -12.72
N TRP A 121 2.07 -6.88 -11.72
CA TRP A 121 1.14 -7.77 -11.03
C TRP A 121 0.06 -8.32 -11.97
N LEU A 122 -0.49 -7.50 -12.86
CA LEU A 122 -1.52 -7.95 -13.81
C LEU A 122 -1.00 -8.98 -14.84
N LYS A 123 0.30 -8.99 -15.14
CA LYS A 123 0.92 -9.98 -16.03
C LYS A 123 1.11 -11.35 -15.36
N SER A 124 1.14 -11.43 -14.05
CA SER A 124 1.24 -12.67 -13.28
C SER A 124 -0.15 -13.18 -12.97
N SER A 125 -0.48 -14.40 -13.36
CA SER A 125 -1.82 -14.98 -13.15
C SER A 125 -2.22 -15.00 -11.66
N GLY A 126 -1.30 -15.35 -10.76
CA GLY A 126 -1.55 -15.38 -9.31
C GLY A 126 -1.77 -13.98 -8.71
N HIS A 127 -0.90 -13.01 -9.05
CA HIS A 127 -1.05 -11.64 -8.56
C HIS A 127 -2.32 -10.97 -9.12
N CYS A 128 -2.61 -11.20 -10.40
CA CYS A 128 -3.83 -10.74 -11.05
C CYS A 128 -5.07 -11.32 -10.38
N ALA A 129 -5.09 -12.64 -10.08
CA ALA A 129 -6.17 -13.29 -9.35
C ALA A 129 -6.42 -12.65 -7.97
N ASN A 130 -5.35 -12.30 -7.22
CA ASN A 130 -5.47 -11.59 -5.95
C ASN A 130 -6.11 -10.20 -6.12
N ILE A 131 -5.74 -9.44 -7.16
CA ILE A 131 -6.36 -8.13 -7.48
C ILE A 131 -7.84 -8.29 -7.81
N MET A 132 -8.21 -9.36 -8.51
CA MET A 132 -9.57 -9.64 -8.97
C MET A 132 -10.38 -10.51 -7.99
N ASN A 133 -9.85 -10.83 -6.82
CA ASN A 133 -10.54 -11.65 -5.82
C ASN A 133 -11.82 -10.94 -5.32
N PRO A 134 -13.03 -11.55 -5.48
CA PRO A 134 -14.28 -10.97 -5.01
C PRO A 134 -14.42 -10.98 -3.47
N ASP A 135 -13.67 -11.83 -2.78
CA ASP A 135 -13.81 -12.06 -1.34
C ASP A 135 -13.04 -11.03 -0.49
N VAL A 136 -12.22 -10.18 -1.11
CA VAL A 136 -11.52 -9.10 -0.43
C VAL A 136 -12.24 -7.77 -0.61
N THR A 137 -12.31 -6.98 0.45
CA THR A 137 -13.03 -5.69 0.48
C THR A 137 -12.13 -4.49 0.76
N GLU A 138 -10.93 -4.72 1.27
CA GLU A 138 -9.98 -3.67 1.64
C GLU A 138 -8.59 -3.96 1.08
N VAL A 139 -7.81 -2.90 0.89
CA VAL A 139 -6.44 -2.96 0.39
C VAL A 139 -5.56 -1.91 1.05
N GLY A 140 -4.29 -2.26 1.27
CA GLY A 140 -3.22 -1.34 1.60
C GLY A 140 -1.98 -1.67 0.78
N VAL A 141 -1.31 -0.66 0.24
CA VAL A 141 -0.10 -0.85 -0.56
C VAL A 141 1.00 0.07 -0.05
N ALA A 142 2.21 -0.45 0.01
CA ALA A 142 3.36 0.33 0.38
C ALA A 142 4.62 -0.08 -0.36
N ARG A 143 5.57 0.85 -0.42
CA ARG A 143 6.88 0.69 -1.04
C ARG A 143 8.01 1.01 -0.06
N SER A 144 9.12 0.29 -0.16
CA SER A 144 10.37 0.63 0.51
C SER A 144 11.55 0.39 -0.43
N GLY A 145 12.20 1.46 -0.87
CA GLY A 145 13.19 1.39 -1.95
C GLY A 145 12.54 0.83 -3.22
N THR A 146 13.00 -0.32 -3.68
CA THR A 146 12.46 -1.03 -4.86
C THR A 146 11.46 -2.12 -4.52
N TYR A 147 11.19 -2.38 -3.23
CA TYR A 147 10.30 -3.44 -2.76
C TYR A 147 8.88 -2.94 -2.55
N TRP A 148 7.91 -3.67 -3.06
CA TRP A 148 6.49 -3.37 -2.99
C TRP A 148 5.73 -4.48 -2.28
N THR A 149 4.75 -4.09 -1.47
CA THR A 149 3.77 -5.00 -0.87
C THR A 149 2.37 -4.46 -1.09
N GLN A 150 1.48 -5.28 -1.63
CA GLN A 150 0.06 -5.02 -1.76
C GLN A 150 -0.69 -6.07 -0.93
N LEU A 151 -1.36 -5.63 0.11
CA LEU A 151 -2.05 -6.49 1.06
C LEU A 151 -3.55 -6.26 0.97
N PHE A 152 -4.29 -7.33 0.74
CA PHE A 152 -5.75 -7.35 0.66
C PHE A 152 -6.32 -8.07 1.87
N ALA A 153 -7.48 -7.64 2.35
CA ALA A 153 -8.21 -8.37 3.37
C ALA A 153 -9.70 -8.01 3.40
N THR A 154 -10.45 -8.87 4.07
CA THR A 154 -11.82 -8.60 4.52
C THR A 154 -11.84 -8.76 6.04
N PRO A 155 -12.34 -7.77 6.80
CA PRO A 155 -12.44 -7.89 8.24
C PRO A 155 -13.41 -9.03 8.62
N SER A 156 -13.07 -9.76 9.69
CA SER A 156 -14.01 -10.72 10.29
C SER A 156 -15.21 -9.97 10.84
N LYS A 157 -16.38 -10.56 10.72
CA LYS A 157 -17.57 -10.06 11.42
C LYS A 157 -17.36 -10.14 12.93
N PRO A 158 -17.91 -9.18 13.70
CA PRO A 158 -17.91 -9.24 15.17
C PRO A 158 -18.53 -10.52 15.70
#